data_6a0751f7209cb60d70b406e5cf85912c
#
_entry.id   6a0751f7209cb60d70b406e5cf85912c
#
_cell.length_a   1.000
_cell.length_b   1.000
_cell.length_c   1.000
_cell.angle_alpha   90.00
_cell.angle_beta   90.00
_cell.angle_gamma   90.00
#
_symmetry.space_group_name_H-M   'P 1'
#
loop_
_entity.id
_entity.type
_entity.pdbx_description
1 polymer ?
#
loop_
_entity_poly.entity_id
_entity_poly.type
_entity_poly.pdbx_seq_one_letter_code
_entity_poly.pdbx_strand_id
1 'polypeptide(L)'
;MLLVFAISCVATILFELWPELTRPNRVDPAFQLPLPLDLASLPTAARFDFPLGSENGAMSYNAQPFTQNHHLGDDLNGIGGENSDLGDPIYVIADGRVLLARDGGPGWGNIVIVLHAYVENGERKYVQSYYGHVETMLVHAGEEVHRGQQIATVGTAGGRYFAHLHFEMRQFTTPFIGPGYRENTRGWINPTAFIQAHRGASEDDVGRTPAR
;
A
#
# COMPACT_ATOMS: atom_id res chain seq x y z
N MET A 1 -15.37 37.08 41.48
CA MET A 1 -14.16 36.38 41.93
C MET A 1 -14.16 34.88 41.58
N LEU A 2 -15.26 34.13 41.80
CA LEU A 2 -15.32 32.69 41.43
C LEU A 2 -15.11 32.37 39.97
N LEU A 3 -15.64 33.19 39.05
CA LEU A 3 -15.57 32.94 37.60
C LEU A 3 -14.12 33.04 37.06
N VAL A 4 -13.36 34.02 37.54
CA VAL A 4 -11.97 34.24 37.17
C VAL A 4 -11.08 33.07 37.63
N PHE A 5 -11.38 32.53 38.82
CA PHE A 5 -10.65 31.38 39.36
C PHE A 5 -10.91 30.09 38.57
N ALA A 6 -12.16 29.87 38.14
CA ALA A 6 -12.53 28.71 37.31
C ALA A 6 -11.87 28.75 35.94
N ILE A 7 -11.81 29.92 35.29
CA ILE A 7 -11.15 30.08 33.97
C ILE A 7 -9.65 29.86 34.11
N SER A 8 -9.02 30.34 35.20
CA SER A 8 -7.59 30.13 35.45
C SER A 8 -7.26 28.65 35.65
N CYS A 9 -8.06 27.92 36.44
CA CYS A 9 -7.85 26.49 36.65
C CYS A 9 -8.00 25.67 35.35
N VAL A 10 -8.99 25.96 34.51
CA VAL A 10 -9.19 25.29 33.23
C VAL A 10 -8.02 25.57 32.28
N ALA A 11 -7.54 26.82 32.22
CA ALA A 11 -6.40 27.18 31.39
C ALA A 11 -5.10 26.48 31.84
N THR A 12 -4.88 26.37 33.15
CA THR A 12 -3.72 25.66 33.70
C THR A 12 -3.78 24.16 33.37
N ILE A 13 -4.93 23.52 33.56
CA ILE A 13 -5.12 22.09 33.24
C ILE A 13 -4.90 21.84 31.74
N LEU A 14 -5.45 22.69 30.87
CA LEU A 14 -5.25 22.56 29.43
C LEU A 14 -3.79 22.76 29.04
N PHE A 15 -3.08 23.69 29.68
CA PHE A 15 -1.66 23.93 29.44
C PHE A 15 -0.79 22.75 29.87
N GLU A 16 -1.08 22.15 31.03
CA GLU A 16 -0.34 20.98 31.48
C GLU A 16 -0.64 19.72 30.69
N LEU A 17 -1.86 19.56 30.18
CA LEU A 17 -2.26 18.44 29.34
C LEU A 17 -1.88 18.62 27.87
N TRP A 18 -1.57 19.85 27.42
CA TRP A 18 -1.26 20.16 26.02
C TRP A 18 -0.13 19.30 25.44
N PRO A 19 0.99 19.07 26.14
CA PRO A 19 2.05 18.19 25.65
C PRO A 19 1.60 16.74 25.47
N GLU A 20 0.68 16.26 26.31
CA GLU A 20 0.14 14.88 26.20
C GLU A 20 -0.85 14.78 25.00
N LEU A 21 -1.69 15.78 24.83
CA LEU A 21 -2.68 15.83 23.73
C LEU A 21 -2.03 16.02 22.36
N THR A 22 -0.85 16.64 22.32
CA THR A 22 -0.11 16.93 21.08
C THR A 22 1.03 15.96 20.81
N ARG A 23 1.30 15.01 21.73
CA ARG A 23 2.30 13.97 21.47
C ARG A 23 1.88 13.13 20.28
N PRO A 24 2.79 12.93 19.31
CA PRO A 24 2.50 12.03 18.20
C PRO A 24 2.20 10.63 18.78
N ASN A 25 1.17 10.01 18.25
CA ASN A 25 0.85 8.63 18.58
C ASN A 25 2.07 7.74 18.26
N ARG A 26 2.64 7.10 19.28
CA ARG A 26 3.82 6.24 19.14
C ARG A 26 3.46 4.80 18.80
N VAL A 27 2.20 4.52 18.52
CA VAL A 27 1.79 3.19 18.09
C VAL A 27 2.36 2.95 16.70
N ASP A 28 3.09 1.86 16.52
CA ASP A 28 3.56 1.43 15.21
C ASP A 28 2.34 1.36 14.25
N PRO A 29 2.42 1.98 13.07
CA PRO A 29 1.33 1.94 12.09
C PRO A 29 0.82 0.51 11.79
N ALA A 30 1.68 -0.50 11.90
CA ALA A 30 1.29 -1.90 11.73
C ALA A 30 0.25 -2.39 12.77
N PHE A 31 0.13 -1.71 13.91
CA PHE A 31 -0.86 -2.02 14.96
C PHE A 31 -2.07 -1.08 14.95
N GLN A 32 -2.09 -0.10 14.06
CA GLN A 32 -3.25 0.78 13.90
C GLN A 32 -4.30 0.06 13.04
N LEU A 33 -5.46 -0.19 13.63
CA LEU A 33 -6.62 -0.66 12.87
C LEU A 33 -7.29 0.55 12.21
N PRO A 34 -7.56 0.51 10.90
CA PRO A 34 -8.33 1.56 10.25
C PRO A 34 -9.74 1.60 10.84
N LEU A 35 -10.23 2.78 11.15
CA LEU A 35 -11.59 2.96 11.60
C LEU A 35 -12.57 2.61 10.47
N PRO A 36 -13.81 2.17 10.77
CA PRO A 36 -14.82 1.92 9.75
C PRO A 36 -15.03 3.12 8.82
N LEU A 37 -14.91 4.35 9.33
CA LEU A 37 -15.02 5.57 8.52
C LEU A 37 -13.85 5.73 7.55
N ASP A 38 -12.63 5.37 7.97
CA ASP A 38 -11.45 5.40 7.08
C ASP A 38 -11.62 4.44 5.92
N LEU A 39 -12.12 3.23 6.19
CA LEU A 39 -12.41 2.23 5.16
C LEU A 39 -13.55 2.69 4.23
N ALA A 40 -14.60 3.30 4.78
CA ALA A 40 -15.73 3.79 4.00
C ALA A 40 -15.35 4.96 3.08
N SER A 41 -14.39 5.79 3.49
CA SER A 41 -13.92 6.95 2.73
C SER A 41 -12.91 6.62 1.62
N LEU A 42 -12.42 5.37 1.52
CA LEU A 42 -11.50 4.99 0.46
C LEU A 42 -12.16 5.15 -0.93
N PRO A 43 -11.42 5.63 -1.93
CA PRO A 43 -11.89 5.60 -3.31
C PRO A 43 -12.15 4.14 -3.74
N THR A 44 -13.18 3.93 -4.56
CA THR A 44 -13.46 2.59 -5.11
C THR A 44 -12.69 2.41 -6.40
N ALA A 45 -11.76 1.47 -6.42
CA ALA A 45 -11.01 1.11 -7.61
C ALA A 45 -11.93 0.45 -8.64
N ALA A 46 -11.92 0.97 -9.87
CA ALA A 46 -12.69 0.42 -10.99
C ALA A 46 -11.97 -0.74 -11.67
N ARG A 47 -10.64 -0.72 -11.68
CA ARG A 47 -9.77 -1.76 -12.27
C ARG A 47 -8.38 -1.71 -11.63
N PHE A 48 -7.61 -2.76 -11.89
CA PHE A 48 -6.22 -2.90 -11.44
C PHE A 48 -5.28 -3.07 -12.63
N ASP A 49 -4.17 -2.34 -12.62
CA ASP A 49 -3.12 -2.40 -13.66
C ASP A 49 -1.84 -3.00 -13.10
N PHE A 50 -0.88 -3.37 -13.97
CA PHE A 50 0.43 -3.79 -13.49
C PHE A 50 1.26 -2.61 -12.99
N PRO A 51 2.11 -2.80 -11.95
CA PRO A 51 2.85 -1.71 -11.33
C PRO A 51 4.13 -1.32 -12.08
N LEU A 52 4.62 -2.15 -13.01
CA LEU A 52 5.89 -1.97 -13.71
C LEU A 52 5.70 -2.14 -15.22
N GLY A 53 6.50 -1.43 -15.99
CA GLY A 53 6.41 -1.41 -17.45
C GLY A 53 5.22 -0.58 -17.92
N SER A 54 4.32 -1.19 -18.70
CA SER A 54 3.05 -0.56 -19.05
C SER A 54 1.90 -1.04 -18.16
N GLU A 55 0.75 -0.41 -18.28
CA GLU A 55 -0.46 -0.78 -17.54
C GLU A 55 -0.87 -2.26 -17.69
N ASN A 56 -0.48 -2.92 -18.79
CA ASN A 56 -0.71 -4.34 -19.06
C ASN A 56 0.51 -5.21 -18.78
N GLY A 57 1.58 -4.67 -18.17
CA GLY A 57 2.80 -5.38 -17.83
C GLY A 57 3.74 -5.63 -19.00
N ALA A 58 3.53 -4.96 -20.16
CA ALA A 58 4.48 -5.06 -21.25
C ALA A 58 5.84 -4.47 -20.86
N MET A 59 6.91 -5.02 -21.41
CA MET A 59 8.30 -4.66 -21.12
C MET A 59 8.77 -5.03 -19.71
N SER A 60 8.01 -5.88 -19.00
CA SER A 60 8.39 -6.48 -17.72
C SER A 60 8.18 -7.99 -17.72
N TYR A 61 8.86 -8.68 -16.82
CA TYR A 61 8.67 -10.12 -16.59
C TYR A 61 8.73 -10.43 -15.10
N ASN A 62 8.12 -11.53 -14.73
CA ASN A 62 8.12 -12.03 -13.35
C ASN A 62 9.26 -13.05 -13.18
N ALA A 63 10.33 -12.64 -12.50
CA ALA A 63 11.54 -13.46 -12.30
C ALA A 63 11.33 -14.53 -11.23
N GLN A 64 10.53 -14.24 -10.19
CA GLN A 64 10.15 -15.18 -9.14
C GLN A 64 8.66 -15.03 -8.83
N PRO A 65 7.80 -15.87 -9.40
CA PRO A 65 6.36 -15.83 -9.16
C PRO A 65 5.96 -16.19 -7.72
N PHE A 66 4.77 -15.74 -7.34
CA PHE A 66 4.09 -16.09 -6.09
C PHE A 66 4.10 -17.61 -5.85
N THR A 67 4.43 -18.02 -4.64
CA THR A 67 4.64 -19.39 -4.14
C THR A 67 5.90 -20.12 -4.61
N GLN A 68 6.62 -19.61 -5.62
CA GLN A 68 7.90 -20.21 -5.96
C GLN A 68 8.89 -20.07 -4.80
N ASN A 69 9.42 -21.18 -4.28
CA ASN A 69 10.29 -21.20 -3.09
C ASN A 69 9.67 -20.49 -1.87
N HIS A 70 8.35 -20.64 -1.66
CA HIS A 70 7.59 -19.97 -0.58
C HIS A 70 7.52 -18.45 -0.68
N HIS A 71 7.76 -17.87 -1.85
CA HIS A 71 7.68 -16.44 -2.13
C HIS A 71 6.25 -15.91 -1.96
N LEU A 72 6.09 -14.77 -1.27
CA LEU A 72 4.77 -14.21 -0.96
C LEU A 72 4.31 -13.13 -1.94
N GLY A 73 5.09 -12.88 -2.98
CA GLY A 73 4.81 -11.91 -4.03
C GLY A 73 5.27 -12.36 -5.40
N ASP A 74 5.35 -11.41 -6.30
CA ASP A 74 5.97 -11.53 -7.61
C ASP A 74 7.21 -10.62 -7.63
N ASP A 75 8.37 -11.12 -8.08
CA ASP A 75 9.54 -10.28 -8.33
C ASP A 75 9.52 -9.83 -9.80
N LEU A 76 9.18 -8.56 -9.99
CA LEU A 76 8.98 -7.97 -11.30
C LEU A 76 10.23 -7.19 -11.74
N ASN A 77 10.71 -7.51 -12.94
CA ASN A 77 11.88 -6.90 -13.56
C ASN A 77 11.53 -6.28 -14.91
N GLY A 78 12.27 -5.25 -15.31
CA GLY A 78 12.35 -4.80 -16.68
C GLY A 78 13.12 -5.79 -17.56
N ILE A 79 12.88 -5.78 -18.87
CA ILE A 79 13.45 -6.75 -19.81
C ILE A 79 14.96 -6.63 -20.02
N GLY A 80 15.62 -5.56 -19.50
CA GLY A 80 17.04 -5.33 -19.69
C GLY A 80 17.96 -6.23 -18.85
N GLY A 81 17.44 -6.80 -17.77
CA GLY A 81 18.18 -7.68 -16.85
C GLY A 81 19.15 -6.93 -15.90
N GLU A 82 19.71 -7.66 -14.93
CA GLU A 82 20.61 -7.16 -13.88
C GLU A 82 20.05 -5.89 -13.18
N ASN A 83 20.79 -4.77 -13.23
CA ASN A 83 20.37 -3.49 -12.64
C ASN A 83 19.85 -2.49 -13.69
N SER A 84 19.47 -2.95 -14.88
CA SER A 84 19.02 -2.04 -15.94
C SER A 84 17.73 -1.29 -15.59
N ASP A 85 16.93 -1.83 -14.70
CA ASP A 85 15.67 -1.26 -14.20
C ASP A 85 15.82 -0.45 -12.89
N LEU A 86 17.07 -0.28 -12.38
CA LEU A 86 17.31 0.60 -11.24
C LEU A 86 16.85 2.03 -11.53
N GLY A 87 15.92 2.52 -10.73
CA GLY A 87 15.32 3.84 -10.89
C GLY A 87 14.11 3.89 -11.83
N ASP A 88 13.73 2.79 -12.46
CA ASP A 88 12.52 2.71 -13.29
C ASP A 88 11.28 3.06 -12.46
N PRO A 89 10.27 3.70 -13.06
CA PRO A 89 9.08 4.14 -12.36
C PRO A 89 8.22 2.96 -11.90
N ILE A 90 7.77 3.03 -10.64
CA ILE A 90 6.75 2.14 -10.07
C ILE A 90 5.44 2.92 -9.98
N TYR A 91 4.37 2.33 -10.51
CA TYR A 91 3.04 2.93 -10.54
C TYR A 91 2.10 2.22 -9.56
N VAL A 92 1.21 2.99 -8.92
CA VAL A 92 0.13 2.39 -8.13
C VAL A 92 -0.87 1.68 -9.06
N ILE A 93 -1.25 0.48 -8.67
CA ILE A 93 -2.07 -0.43 -9.49
C ILE A 93 -3.52 0.00 -9.64
N ALA A 94 -4.05 0.79 -8.69
CA ALA A 94 -5.45 1.23 -8.63
C ALA A 94 -5.58 2.44 -7.70
N ASP A 95 -6.73 3.12 -7.73
CA ASP A 95 -7.05 4.16 -6.75
C ASP A 95 -7.01 3.61 -5.33
N GLY A 96 -6.49 4.39 -4.38
CA GLY A 96 -6.32 3.93 -3.01
C GLY A 96 -5.75 4.98 -2.08
N ARG A 97 -5.37 4.54 -0.88
CA ARG A 97 -4.69 5.38 0.12
C ARG A 97 -3.42 4.71 0.60
N VAL A 98 -2.35 5.47 0.65
CA VAL A 98 -1.06 5.01 1.19
C VAL A 98 -1.20 4.76 2.69
N LEU A 99 -1.01 3.51 3.11
CA LEU A 99 -0.98 3.15 4.54
C LEU A 99 0.41 3.36 5.14
N LEU A 100 1.45 3.08 4.36
CA LEU A 100 2.83 3.12 4.83
C LEU A 100 3.76 3.50 3.67
N ALA A 101 4.73 4.39 3.94
CA ALA A 101 5.86 4.68 3.05
C ALA A 101 7.08 4.96 3.95
N ARG A 102 7.97 3.98 4.10
CA ARG A 102 9.16 4.08 4.96
C ARG A 102 10.19 3.01 4.65
N ASP A 103 11.36 3.10 5.30
CA ASP A 103 12.30 1.99 5.37
C ASP A 103 11.67 0.78 6.09
N GLY A 104 11.65 -0.36 5.42
CA GLY A 104 11.16 -1.65 5.91
C GLY A 104 12.22 -2.46 6.65
N GLY A 105 13.45 -1.97 6.69
CA GLY A 105 14.58 -2.61 7.34
C GLY A 105 15.37 -3.57 6.44
N PRO A 106 16.32 -4.30 7.03
CA PRO A 106 17.23 -5.18 6.29
C PRO A 106 16.48 -6.23 5.45
N GLY A 107 16.83 -6.31 4.18
CA GLY A 107 16.20 -7.20 3.21
C GLY A 107 15.01 -6.60 2.48
N TRP A 108 14.30 -5.64 3.10
CA TRP A 108 13.19 -4.95 2.45
C TRP A 108 13.62 -3.68 1.72
N GLY A 109 14.56 -2.90 2.29
CA GLY A 109 14.81 -1.54 1.86
C GLY A 109 13.58 -0.66 2.08
N ASN A 110 13.40 0.36 1.27
CA ASN A 110 12.20 1.18 1.35
C ASN A 110 10.98 0.40 0.82
N ILE A 111 9.82 0.67 1.43
CA ILE A 111 8.55 0.02 1.10
C ILE A 111 7.43 1.05 1.01
N VAL A 112 6.48 0.77 0.13
CA VAL A 112 5.19 1.47 0.06
C VAL A 112 4.07 0.43 0.17
N ILE A 113 3.04 0.72 0.98
CA ILE A 113 1.82 -0.10 1.10
C ILE A 113 0.63 0.79 0.78
N VAL A 114 -0.20 0.37 -0.16
CA VAL A 114 -1.43 1.09 -0.53
C VAL A 114 -2.64 0.20 -0.27
N LEU A 115 -3.68 0.75 0.35
CA LEU A 115 -4.95 0.08 0.57
C LEU A 115 -5.94 0.53 -0.51
N HIS A 116 -6.56 -0.45 -1.15
CA HIS A 116 -7.58 -0.28 -2.17
C HIS A 116 -8.92 -0.81 -1.69
N ALA A 117 -10.01 -0.14 -2.08
CA ALA A 117 -11.34 -0.68 -1.98
C ALA A 117 -11.86 -0.98 -3.40
N TYR A 118 -12.55 -2.10 -3.59
CA TYR A 118 -13.13 -2.48 -4.87
C TYR A 118 -14.46 -3.21 -4.65
N VAL A 119 -15.24 -3.38 -5.70
CA VAL A 119 -16.49 -4.12 -5.64
C VAL A 119 -16.33 -5.43 -6.41
N GLU A 120 -16.67 -6.54 -5.78
CA GLU A 120 -16.70 -7.86 -6.41
C GLU A 120 -17.99 -8.59 -5.97
N ASN A 121 -18.75 -9.08 -6.92
CA ASN A 121 -20.05 -9.73 -6.69
C ASN A 121 -21.05 -8.85 -5.89
N GLY A 122 -20.99 -7.53 -6.07
CA GLY A 122 -21.84 -6.57 -5.36
C GLY A 122 -21.38 -6.25 -3.92
N GLU A 123 -20.29 -6.82 -3.47
CA GLU A 123 -19.71 -6.58 -2.13
C GLU A 123 -18.48 -5.69 -2.21
N ARG A 124 -18.40 -4.72 -1.30
CA ARG A 124 -17.18 -3.90 -1.13
C ARG A 124 -16.12 -4.69 -0.41
N LYS A 125 -14.99 -4.87 -1.06
CA LYS A 125 -13.82 -5.60 -0.55
C LYS A 125 -12.61 -4.69 -0.45
N TYR A 126 -11.60 -5.15 0.28
CA TYR A 126 -10.36 -4.42 0.51
C TYR A 126 -9.17 -5.32 0.20
N VAL A 127 -8.14 -4.72 -0.39
CA VAL A 127 -6.89 -5.39 -0.72
C VAL A 127 -5.74 -4.40 -0.62
N GLN A 128 -4.57 -4.85 -0.19
CA GLN A 128 -3.34 -4.06 -0.21
C GLN A 128 -2.49 -4.45 -1.39
N SER A 129 -1.85 -3.46 -2.00
CA SER A 129 -0.64 -3.63 -2.79
C SER A 129 0.58 -3.23 -1.97
N TYR A 130 1.61 -4.04 -2.03
CA TYR A 130 2.86 -3.85 -1.32
C TYR A 130 4.00 -3.77 -2.33
N TYR A 131 4.82 -2.74 -2.21
CA TYR A 131 5.93 -2.44 -3.09
C TYR A 131 7.21 -2.45 -2.26
N GLY A 132 8.06 -3.46 -2.44
CA GLY A 132 9.33 -3.63 -1.75
C GLY A 132 10.54 -3.31 -2.61
N HIS A 133 11.69 -3.17 -1.98
CA HIS A 133 13.00 -2.87 -2.58
C HIS A 133 13.06 -1.52 -3.29
N VAL A 134 12.18 -0.61 -2.92
CA VAL A 134 12.04 0.72 -3.51
C VAL A 134 13.31 1.56 -3.29
N GLU A 135 13.78 2.26 -4.33
CA GLU A 135 14.89 3.22 -4.22
C GLU A 135 14.41 4.56 -3.66
N THR A 136 13.45 5.18 -4.33
CA THR A 136 12.88 6.46 -3.93
C THR A 136 11.39 6.34 -3.75
N MET A 137 10.87 6.78 -2.61
CA MET A 137 9.43 6.92 -2.35
C MET A 137 9.00 8.33 -2.74
N LEU A 138 7.91 8.44 -3.51
CA LEU A 138 7.35 9.72 -4.00
C LEU A 138 6.03 10.09 -3.31
N VAL A 139 5.59 9.25 -2.36
CA VAL A 139 4.32 9.40 -1.63
C VAL A 139 4.54 9.22 -0.13
N HIS A 140 3.55 9.65 0.67
CA HIS A 140 3.58 9.58 2.14
C HIS A 140 2.35 8.87 2.69
N ALA A 141 2.46 8.31 3.88
CA ALA A 141 1.32 7.70 4.57
C ALA A 141 0.16 8.69 4.74
N GLY A 142 -1.06 8.22 4.45
CA GLY A 142 -2.30 9.01 4.46
C GLY A 142 -2.65 9.67 3.12
N GLU A 143 -1.76 9.70 2.16
CA GLU A 143 -1.98 10.27 0.83
C GLU A 143 -2.94 9.42 0.00
N GLU A 144 -3.90 10.06 -0.67
CA GLU A 144 -4.72 9.40 -1.70
C GLU A 144 -3.95 9.36 -3.02
N VAL A 145 -3.97 8.22 -3.68
CA VAL A 145 -3.27 7.97 -4.94
C VAL A 145 -4.23 7.47 -5.99
N HIS A 146 -3.97 7.84 -7.24
CA HIS A 146 -4.79 7.48 -8.40
C HIS A 146 -4.10 6.42 -9.26
N ARG A 147 -4.86 5.48 -9.78
CA ARG A 147 -4.38 4.43 -10.68
C ARG A 147 -3.42 4.98 -11.76
N GLY A 148 -2.26 4.37 -11.89
CA GLY A 148 -1.22 4.82 -12.82
C GLY A 148 -0.39 6.02 -12.34
N GLN A 149 -0.63 6.55 -11.14
CA GLN A 149 0.26 7.54 -10.54
C GLN A 149 1.60 6.89 -10.19
N GLN A 150 2.71 7.54 -10.54
CA GLN A 150 4.03 7.11 -10.09
C GLN A 150 4.15 7.35 -8.58
N ILE A 151 4.46 6.30 -7.82
CA ILE A 151 4.57 6.36 -6.36
C ILE A 151 5.98 6.10 -5.85
N ALA A 152 6.84 5.51 -6.70
CA ALA A 152 8.18 5.11 -6.30
C ALA A 152 9.06 4.85 -7.53
N THR A 153 10.31 4.42 -7.26
CA THR A 153 11.22 3.88 -8.26
C THR A 153 11.82 2.55 -7.82
N VAL A 154 12.15 1.69 -8.78
CA VAL A 154 12.77 0.38 -8.55
C VAL A 154 14.13 0.55 -7.90
N GLY A 155 14.42 -0.27 -6.90
CA GLY A 155 15.66 -0.24 -6.15
C GLY A 155 16.29 -1.62 -5.96
N THR A 156 17.26 -1.69 -5.05
CA THR A 156 18.12 -2.87 -4.80
C THR A 156 18.10 -3.33 -3.35
N ALA A 157 17.20 -2.80 -2.50
CA ALA A 157 17.23 -2.96 -1.05
C ALA A 157 18.61 -2.59 -0.44
N GLY A 158 19.17 -1.44 -0.87
CA GLY A 158 20.48 -0.97 -0.42
C GLY A 158 21.65 -1.80 -0.97
N GLY A 159 21.55 -2.31 -2.19
CA GLY A 159 22.58 -3.11 -2.87
C GLY A 159 22.57 -4.59 -2.49
N ARG A 160 21.51 -5.08 -1.83
CA ARG A 160 21.40 -6.48 -1.40
C ARG A 160 21.00 -7.40 -2.56
N TYR A 161 20.22 -6.91 -3.49
CA TYR A 161 19.70 -7.63 -4.65
C TYR A 161 20.03 -6.87 -5.94
N PHE A 162 19.95 -7.54 -7.09
CA PHE A 162 19.77 -6.86 -8.35
C PHE A 162 18.46 -6.07 -8.32
N ALA A 163 18.42 -4.98 -9.09
CA ALA A 163 17.25 -4.13 -9.12
C ALA A 163 16.01 -4.90 -9.58
N HIS A 164 14.94 -4.84 -8.80
CA HIS A 164 13.64 -5.40 -9.12
C HIS A 164 12.58 -4.82 -8.18
N LEU A 165 11.33 -4.95 -8.54
CA LEU A 165 10.20 -4.68 -7.66
C LEU A 165 9.70 -5.99 -7.05
N HIS A 166 9.85 -6.15 -5.72
CA HIS A 166 9.11 -7.17 -4.98
C HIS A 166 7.69 -6.68 -4.75
N PHE A 167 6.70 -7.35 -5.35
CA PHE A 167 5.33 -6.91 -5.39
C PHE A 167 4.39 -7.95 -4.77
N GLU A 168 3.65 -7.57 -3.72
CA GLU A 168 2.67 -8.45 -3.09
C GLU A 168 1.25 -7.88 -3.16
N MET A 169 0.26 -8.79 -3.15
CA MET A 169 -1.14 -8.48 -2.91
C MET A 169 -1.60 -9.17 -1.63
N ARG A 170 -2.29 -8.42 -0.74
CA ARG A 170 -2.63 -8.89 0.61
C ARG A 170 -4.07 -8.57 0.97
N GLN A 171 -4.74 -9.48 1.66
CA GLN A 171 -6.09 -9.30 2.19
C GLN A 171 -6.09 -8.70 3.61
N PHE A 172 -5.15 -7.80 3.89
CA PHE A 172 -5.07 -7.09 5.17
C PHE A 172 -5.59 -5.67 4.99
N THR A 173 -6.04 -5.06 6.11
CA THR A 173 -6.42 -3.65 6.15
C THR A 173 -5.43 -2.81 6.97
N THR A 174 -4.45 -3.45 7.63
CA THR A 174 -3.42 -2.79 8.44
C THR A 174 -2.07 -2.85 7.74
N PRO A 175 -1.18 -1.85 7.90
CA PRO A 175 0.11 -1.80 7.20
C PRO A 175 1.17 -2.73 7.83
N PHE A 176 0.94 -4.03 7.74
CA PHE A 176 1.86 -5.05 8.23
C PHE A 176 3.01 -5.28 7.24
N ILE A 177 4.27 -5.11 7.67
CA ILE A 177 5.45 -5.33 6.82
C ILE A 177 5.57 -6.83 6.48
N GLY A 178 5.60 -7.70 7.48
CA GLY A 178 5.62 -9.14 7.31
C GLY A 178 6.89 -9.71 6.67
N PRO A 179 6.92 -11.03 6.46
CA PRO A 179 7.99 -11.72 5.76
C PRO A 179 7.74 -11.72 4.24
N GLY A 180 8.81 -11.75 3.42
CA GLY A 180 8.71 -11.94 1.96
C GLY A 180 8.58 -13.41 1.55
N TYR A 181 8.86 -14.34 2.47
CA TYR A 181 8.85 -15.79 2.24
C TYR A 181 8.18 -16.53 3.39
N ARG A 182 7.24 -17.44 3.09
CA ARG A 182 6.53 -18.25 4.08
C ARG A 182 5.78 -19.40 3.42
N GLU A 183 5.77 -20.59 4.05
CA GLU A 183 4.97 -21.73 3.57
C GLU A 183 3.46 -21.44 3.59
N ASN A 184 2.98 -20.86 4.69
CA ASN A 184 1.57 -20.52 4.82
C ASN A 184 1.28 -19.16 4.20
N THR A 185 0.61 -19.16 3.07
CA THR A 185 0.26 -17.96 2.28
C THR A 185 -1.06 -17.30 2.72
N ARG A 186 -1.66 -17.72 3.85
CA ARG A 186 -2.94 -17.16 4.31
C ARG A 186 -2.85 -15.63 4.48
N GLY A 187 -3.71 -14.90 3.76
CA GLY A 187 -3.74 -13.44 3.72
C GLY A 187 -2.93 -12.84 2.57
N TRP A 188 -2.15 -13.64 1.84
CA TRP A 188 -1.50 -13.26 0.59
C TRP A 188 -2.23 -13.89 -0.59
N ILE A 189 -2.29 -13.21 -1.69
CA ILE A 189 -2.93 -13.67 -2.93
C ILE A 189 -1.95 -13.50 -4.09
N ASN A 190 -2.09 -14.32 -5.11
CA ASN A 190 -1.26 -14.24 -6.32
C ASN A 190 -1.47 -12.89 -7.01
N PRO A 191 -0.44 -12.00 -7.07
CA PRO A 191 -0.60 -10.65 -7.59
C PRO A 191 -0.97 -10.64 -9.07
N THR A 192 -0.25 -11.40 -9.89
CA THR A 192 -0.51 -11.49 -11.34
C THR A 192 -1.92 -11.98 -11.62
N ALA A 193 -2.36 -13.04 -10.95
CA ALA A 193 -3.71 -13.60 -11.15
C ALA A 193 -4.80 -12.61 -10.71
N PHE A 194 -4.59 -11.91 -9.58
CA PHE A 194 -5.53 -10.91 -9.10
C PHE A 194 -5.68 -9.76 -10.09
N ILE A 195 -4.57 -9.18 -10.55
CA ILE A 195 -4.59 -8.08 -11.52
C ILE A 195 -5.29 -8.54 -12.81
N GLN A 196 -4.93 -9.69 -13.35
CA GLN A 196 -5.55 -10.22 -14.58
C GLN A 196 -7.07 -10.38 -14.45
N ALA A 197 -7.56 -10.85 -13.29
CA ALA A 197 -8.98 -11.02 -13.04
C ALA A 197 -9.74 -9.68 -12.91
N HIS A 198 -9.06 -8.61 -12.49
CA HIS A 198 -9.69 -7.32 -12.19
C HIS A 198 -9.34 -6.20 -13.20
N ARG A 199 -8.68 -6.51 -14.31
CA ARG A 199 -8.39 -5.52 -15.38
C ARG A 199 -9.60 -5.17 -16.22
N GLY A 200 -10.54 -6.10 -16.38
CA GLY A 200 -11.71 -5.97 -17.24
C GLY A 200 -12.97 -5.44 -16.53
N ALA A 201 -12.89 -5.05 -15.25
CA ALA A 201 -14.00 -4.40 -14.57
C ALA A 201 -14.34 -3.09 -15.30
N SER A 202 -15.50 -3.03 -15.94
CA SER A 202 -15.94 -1.86 -16.70
C SER A 202 -16.29 -0.73 -15.74
N GLU A 203 -16.13 0.52 -16.19
CA GLU A 203 -16.61 1.70 -15.47
C GLU A 203 -18.10 1.62 -15.12
N ASP A 204 -18.86 0.76 -15.80
CA ASP A 204 -20.29 0.49 -15.58
C ASP A 204 -20.60 -0.22 -14.24
N ASP A 205 -19.63 -0.92 -13.63
CA ASP A 205 -19.83 -1.59 -12.34
C ASP A 205 -19.70 -0.64 -11.13
N VAL A 206 -19.09 0.51 -11.31
CA VAL A 206 -18.89 1.52 -10.24
C VAL A 206 -20.18 2.33 -9.98
N GLY A 207 -21.09 2.39 -10.94
CA GLY A 207 -22.31 3.22 -10.89
C GLY A 207 -23.58 2.54 -10.39
N ARG A 208 -23.60 1.24 -10.15
CA ARG A 208 -24.79 0.55 -9.65
C ARG A 208 -24.89 0.57 -8.13
N THR A 209 -25.41 1.66 -7.59
CA THR A 209 -26.02 1.64 -6.25
C THR A 209 -27.13 0.59 -6.26
N PRO A 210 -27.16 -0.40 -5.34
CA PRO A 210 -28.26 -1.35 -5.28
C PRO A 210 -29.55 -0.56 -5.05
N ALA A 211 -30.52 -0.73 -5.94
CA ALA A 211 -31.88 -0.22 -5.72
C ALA A 211 -32.43 -0.85 -4.44
N ARG A 212 -32.92 0.01 -3.54
CA ARG A 212 -33.58 -0.36 -2.27
C ARG A 212 -34.81 -1.15 -2.49
#